data_da5ea1b1de1a71712e7819220bbb2450
#
_entry.id   da5ea1b1de1a71712e7819220bbb2450
#
_cell.length_a   1.000
_cell.length_b   1.000
_cell.length_c   1.000
_cell.angle_alpha   90.00
_cell.angle_beta   90.00
_cell.angle_gamma   90.00
#
_symmetry.space_group_name_H-M   'P 1'
#
loop_
_entity.id
_entity.type
_entity.pdbx_description
1 polymer ?
#
loop_
_entity_poly.entity_id
_entity_poly.type
_entity_poly.pdbx_seq_one_letter_code
_entity_poly.pdbx_strand_id
1 'polypeptide(L)'
;MKRYPQLLRKYLPDKAKISPLIDMMMLLKLEMYSLKRQEQNFKAAIDLIVDAFFKHGDKDTLRSCIKAIAFCCTKCQADLLDYAENKLKTLEDELVLKVKTAIKEVEAGDDEYSLLVNLKRLHELQLSKRVKNDGLFEDMYRILSHLKEMDNEVKSFLLINMFLEVAWCLHAIDVENPSETSIEGLSSKQRSLFEQLYYFLVVLSNYQKEGRSTTVLSSRVCTITAEMWCLFKKSKYSSTKLKNLGYLPQLEYVQKFWKLCEQQLNISDDTEDEDANEEYIEDTNRDAVMIAAAKLLLADTVSKDYLGPEIVSHYVSHGASTTEIVKHLITALKKNANSDIAALFFEALRRAYERYMTYLCEGENQNLIAKSYSECQDLANRLAGYYVGAVRIKNKSEILKIIQCGVQFAFVDLPKQLSFLEAALVPFVSKLPSSDIPDILTDVQKRAQDIDMNEDPSAWRPYLTFVEHLREKHARNEVFHEEKEEKPVKRRGRPRKPRDEPVRNLFDGNKSSDEESVSDSDQRGHGGDDDDEDDAFDQPLINTFRPSASKLRSLKGVSQQGASSKRKAPTASGSNS
;
A
#
# COMPACT_ATOMS: atom_id res chain seq x y z
N MET A 1 -41.83 -10.11 3.58
CA MET A 1 -41.45 -11.31 2.78
C MET A 1 -42.21 -11.43 1.46
N LYS A 2 -43.55 -11.47 1.42
CA LYS A 2 -44.31 -11.60 0.13
C LYS A 2 -43.98 -10.53 -0.93
N ARG A 3 -43.64 -9.31 -0.50
CA ARG A 3 -43.31 -8.20 -1.40
C ARG A 3 -41.85 -8.14 -1.82
N TYR A 4 -40.96 -8.90 -1.21
CA TYR A 4 -39.53 -8.82 -1.49
C TYR A 4 -39.16 -9.26 -2.93
N PRO A 5 -39.67 -10.41 -3.46
CA PRO A 5 -39.43 -10.73 -4.87
C PRO A 5 -40.01 -9.71 -5.86
N GLN A 6 -41.13 -9.06 -5.49
CA GLN A 6 -41.73 -8.02 -6.32
C GLN A 6 -40.87 -6.77 -6.38
N LEU A 7 -40.24 -6.38 -5.24
CA LEU A 7 -39.29 -5.28 -5.19
C LEU A 7 -38.05 -5.59 -6.01
N LEU A 8 -37.44 -6.77 -5.83
CA LEU A 8 -36.31 -7.21 -6.66
C LEU A 8 -36.62 -7.12 -8.14
N ARG A 9 -37.77 -7.67 -8.58
CA ARG A 9 -38.21 -7.63 -9.99
C ARG A 9 -38.38 -6.21 -10.51
N LYS A 10 -38.98 -5.32 -9.70
CA LYS A 10 -39.19 -3.91 -10.07
C LYS A 10 -37.88 -3.18 -10.30
N TYR A 11 -36.88 -3.41 -9.43
CA TYR A 11 -35.61 -2.70 -9.46
C TYR A 11 -34.47 -3.49 -10.09
N LEU A 12 -34.74 -4.66 -10.66
CA LEU A 12 -33.75 -5.46 -11.38
C LEU A 12 -33.00 -4.70 -12.48
N PRO A 13 -33.60 -3.72 -13.22
CA PRO A 13 -32.87 -2.93 -14.19
C PRO A 13 -32.04 -1.78 -13.59
N ASP A 14 -32.32 -1.38 -12.35
CA ASP A 14 -31.76 -0.20 -11.71
C ASP A 14 -30.51 -0.57 -10.89
N LYS A 15 -29.33 -0.35 -11.47
CA LYS A 15 -28.03 -0.65 -10.84
C LYS A 15 -27.86 -0.03 -9.47
N ALA A 16 -28.32 1.21 -9.26
CA ALA A 16 -28.14 1.92 -7.99
C ALA A 16 -29.02 1.39 -6.86
N LYS A 17 -30.15 0.75 -7.20
CA LYS A 17 -31.14 0.28 -6.20
C LYS A 17 -31.10 -1.21 -5.98
N ILE A 18 -30.66 -2.00 -6.98
CA ILE A 18 -30.73 -3.46 -6.89
C ILE A 18 -29.74 -4.02 -5.85
N SER A 19 -28.52 -3.49 -5.76
CA SER A 19 -27.49 -3.97 -4.81
C SER A 19 -27.96 -3.84 -3.35
N PRO A 20 -28.42 -2.68 -2.84
CA PRO A 20 -28.94 -2.59 -1.46
C PRO A 20 -30.17 -3.47 -1.21
N LEU A 21 -31.03 -3.67 -2.23
CA LEU A 21 -32.17 -4.57 -2.11
C LEU A 21 -31.76 -6.02 -1.96
N ILE A 22 -30.72 -6.45 -2.68
CA ILE A 22 -30.16 -7.80 -2.55
C ILE A 22 -29.55 -7.97 -1.14
N ASP A 23 -28.83 -6.98 -0.64
CA ASP A 23 -28.24 -7.01 0.72
C ASP A 23 -29.31 -7.17 1.82
N MET A 24 -30.54 -6.71 1.59
CA MET A 24 -31.66 -6.93 2.51
C MET A 24 -31.94 -8.43 2.75
N MET A 25 -31.55 -9.34 1.83
CA MET A 25 -31.70 -10.79 2.02
C MET A 25 -31.01 -11.26 3.30
N MET A 26 -29.85 -10.68 3.63
CA MET A 26 -29.08 -11.03 4.83
C MET A 26 -29.72 -10.53 6.13
N LEU A 27 -30.69 -9.62 6.04
CA LEU A 27 -31.46 -9.11 7.19
C LEU A 27 -32.75 -9.89 7.43
N LEU A 28 -33.15 -10.76 6.51
CA LEU A 28 -34.38 -11.52 6.60
C LEU A 28 -34.18 -12.74 7.52
N LYS A 29 -35.22 -13.03 8.32
CA LYS A 29 -35.30 -14.29 9.10
C LYS A 29 -35.63 -15.46 8.18
N LEU A 30 -34.61 -16.13 7.67
CA LEU A 30 -34.76 -17.19 6.65
C LEU A 30 -35.59 -18.37 7.15
N GLU A 31 -35.56 -18.68 8.45
CA GLU A 31 -36.39 -19.70 9.10
C GLU A 31 -37.89 -19.51 8.82
N MET A 32 -38.33 -18.25 8.66
CA MET A 32 -39.74 -17.95 8.37
C MET A 32 -40.17 -18.31 6.93
N TYR A 33 -39.20 -18.59 6.04
CA TYR A 33 -39.50 -19.02 4.67
C TYR A 33 -39.77 -20.52 4.55
N SER A 34 -39.45 -21.35 5.55
CA SER A 34 -39.74 -22.78 5.58
C SER A 34 -41.25 -23.09 5.62
N LEU A 35 -42.09 -22.10 5.90
CA LEU A 35 -43.55 -22.24 5.79
C LEU A 35 -43.96 -22.35 4.33
N LYS A 36 -44.73 -23.37 3.95
CA LYS A 36 -45.16 -23.72 2.57
C LYS A 36 -45.57 -22.52 1.70
N ARG A 37 -46.19 -21.49 2.27
CA ARG A 37 -46.61 -20.27 1.54
C ARG A 37 -45.46 -19.28 1.28
N GLN A 38 -44.32 -19.43 1.92
CA GLN A 38 -43.18 -18.52 1.79
C GLN A 38 -42.03 -19.14 0.99
N GLU A 39 -41.99 -20.46 0.86
CA GLU A 39 -40.98 -21.18 0.09
C GLU A 39 -40.91 -20.70 -1.38
N GLN A 40 -42.06 -20.52 -2.03
CA GLN A 40 -42.14 -20.01 -3.40
C GLN A 40 -41.57 -18.57 -3.51
N ASN A 41 -41.80 -17.73 -2.48
CA ASN A 41 -41.24 -16.37 -2.45
C ASN A 41 -39.73 -16.41 -2.26
N PHE A 42 -39.20 -17.35 -1.47
CA PHE A 42 -37.77 -17.56 -1.31
C PHE A 42 -37.12 -17.98 -2.63
N LYS A 43 -37.66 -19.04 -3.27
CA LYS A 43 -37.18 -19.52 -4.56
C LYS A 43 -37.19 -18.43 -5.62
N ALA A 44 -38.29 -17.66 -5.72
CA ALA A 44 -38.39 -16.53 -6.63
C ALA A 44 -37.38 -15.38 -6.31
N ALA A 45 -37.07 -15.18 -5.04
CA ALA A 45 -36.05 -14.17 -4.66
C ALA A 45 -34.63 -14.62 -5.07
N ILE A 46 -34.28 -15.89 -4.80
CA ILE A 46 -32.99 -16.45 -5.22
C ILE A 46 -32.82 -16.42 -6.74
N ASP A 47 -33.88 -16.82 -7.49
CA ASP A 47 -33.85 -16.76 -8.96
C ASP A 47 -33.59 -15.32 -9.47
N LEU A 48 -34.27 -14.32 -8.90
CA LEU A 48 -34.06 -12.92 -9.26
C LEU A 48 -32.67 -12.39 -8.87
N ILE A 49 -32.06 -12.91 -7.80
CA ILE A 49 -30.68 -12.59 -7.43
C ILE A 49 -29.70 -13.18 -8.44
N VAL A 50 -29.93 -14.42 -8.90
CA VAL A 50 -29.13 -15.03 -9.98
C VAL A 50 -29.31 -14.27 -11.30
N ASP A 51 -30.55 -13.87 -11.64
CA ASP A 51 -30.82 -13.03 -12.81
C ASP A 51 -30.06 -11.69 -12.73
N ALA A 52 -30.03 -11.06 -11.54
CA ALA A 52 -29.28 -9.83 -11.31
C ALA A 52 -27.77 -10.04 -11.52
N PHE A 53 -27.21 -11.15 -11.07
CA PHE A 53 -25.80 -11.48 -11.24
C PHE A 53 -25.39 -11.55 -12.72
N PHE A 54 -26.22 -12.15 -13.57
CA PHE A 54 -25.93 -12.23 -15.01
C PHE A 54 -26.30 -10.95 -15.78
N LYS A 55 -27.22 -10.14 -15.28
CA LYS A 55 -27.66 -8.91 -15.91
C LYS A 55 -26.68 -7.75 -15.68
N HIS A 56 -26.09 -7.67 -14.49
CA HIS A 56 -25.17 -6.60 -14.10
C HIS A 56 -23.73 -7.06 -14.20
N GLY A 57 -22.79 -6.08 -14.34
CA GLY A 57 -21.36 -6.33 -14.38
C GLY A 57 -20.60 -5.50 -13.33
N ASP A 58 -21.31 -4.66 -12.56
CA ASP A 58 -20.67 -3.83 -11.54
C ASP A 58 -20.36 -4.62 -10.26
N LYS A 59 -19.23 -4.29 -9.69
CA LYS A 59 -18.64 -4.96 -8.54
C LYS A 59 -19.58 -5.06 -7.33
N ASP A 60 -20.32 -4.00 -7.03
CA ASP A 60 -21.16 -3.94 -5.83
C ASP A 60 -22.38 -4.86 -5.96
N THR A 61 -23.04 -4.85 -7.14
CA THR A 61 -24.16 -5.77 -7.42
C THR A 61 -23.71 -7.23 -7.43
N LEU A 62 -22.58 -7.54 -8.08
CA LEU A 62 -22.04 -8.90 -8.11
C LEU A 62 -21.73 -9.42 -6.71
N ARG A 63 -21.07 -8.61 -5.89
CA ARG A 63 -20.77 -8.95 -4.48
C ARG A 63 -22.00 -9.16 -3.64
N SER A 64 -23.00 -8.30 -3.76
CA SER A 64 -24.26 -8.43 -3.04
C SER A 64 -24.97 -9.73 -3.44
N CYS A 65 -25.01 -10.09 -4.73
CA CYS A 65 -25.57 -11.35 -5.20
C CYS A 65 -24.87 -12.56 -4.57
N ILE A 66 -23.55 -12.62 -4.64
CA ILE A 66 -22.76 -13.74 -4.11
C ILE A 66 -22.91 -13.85 -2.59
N LYS A 67 -22.82 -12.72 -1.86
CA LYS A 67 -23.00 -12.71 -0.41
C LYS A 67 -24.39 -13.18 0.01
N ALA A 68 -25.43 -12.74 -0.70
CA ALA A 68 -26.81 -13.13 -0.39
C ALA A 68 -27.01 -14.63 -0.62
N ILE A 69 -26.53 -15.20 -1.73
CA ILE A 69 -26.66 -16.63 -2.01
C ILE A 69 -25.83 -17.45 -1.00
N ALA A 70 -24.58 -17.06 -0.75
CA ALA A 70 -23.72 -17.72 0.24
C ALA A 70 -24.32 -17.68 1.65
N PHE A 71 -24.92 -16.55 2.04
CA PHE A 71 -25.66 -16.43 3.30
C PHE A 71 -26.83 -17.42 3.36
N CYS A 72 -27.58 -17.58 2.28
CA CYS A 72 -28.63 -18.58 2.21
C CYS A 72 -28.11 -20.01 2.36
N CYS A 73 -27.00 -20.35 1.72
CA CYS A 73 -26.33 -21.66 1.87
C CYS A 73 -25.82 -21.93 3.29
N THR A 74 -25.62 -20.90 4.12
CA THR A 74 -25.15 -21.06 5.51
C THR A 74 -26.27 -21.01 6.56
N LYS A 75 -27.40 -20.34 6.26
CA LYS A 75 -28.44 -20.03 7.24
C LYS A 75 -29.78 -20.74 6.96
N CYS A 76 -30.02 -21.23 5.75
CA CYS A 76 -31.18 -22.02 5.44
C CYS A 76 -31.06 -23.46 5.98
N GLN A 77 -32.20 -24.15 6.03
CA GLN A 77 -32.29 -25.52 6.47
C GLN A 77 -33.16 -26.32 5.48
N ALA A 78 -32.94 -27.63 5.44
CA ALA A 78 -33.70 -28.58 4.62
C ALA A 78 -33.85 -28.12 3.15
N ASP A 79 -35.03 -28.26 2.57
CA ASP A 79 -35.34 -27.99 1.16
C ASP A 79 -34.90 -26.61 0.66
N LEU A 80 -34.85 -25.60 1.54
CA LEU A 80 -34.37 -24.25 1.19
C LEU A 80 -32.86 -24.20 1.07
N LEU A 81 -32.14 -24.97 1.89
CA LEU A 81 -30.69 -25.11 1.79
C LEU A 81 -30.33 -25.81 0.48
N ASP A 82 -30.93 -26.96 0.22
CA ASP A 82 -30.69 -27.72 -1.02
C ASP A 82 -30.98 -26.87 -2.26
N TYR A 83 -32.05 -26.06 -2.22
CA TYR A 83 -32.36 -25.15 -3.31
C TYR A 83 -31.29 -24.06 -3.51
N ALA A 84 -30.84 -23.43 -2.43
CA ALA A 84 -29.80 -22.38 -2.49
C ALA A 84 -28.46 -22.94 -2.99
N GLU A 85 -28.06 -24.13 -2.50
CA GLU A 85 -26.82 -24.80 -2.92
C GLU A 85 -26.88 -25.23 -4.39
N ASN A 86 -28.01 -25.80 -4.83
CA ASN A 86 -28.21 -26.15 -6.24
C ASN A 86 -28.16 -24.91 -7.14
N LYS A 87 -28.75 -23.77 -6.71
CA LYS A 87 -28.70 -22.52 -7.47
C LYS A 87 -27.31 -21.94 -7.54
N LEU A 88 -26.55 -21.98 -6.45
CA LEU A 88 -25.16 -21.56 -6.45
C LEU A 88 -24.31 -22.42 -7.39
N LYS A 89 -24.51 -23.73 -7.39
CA LYS A 89 -23.83 -24.65 -8.31
C LYS A 89 -24.20 -24.37 -9.77
N THR A 90 -25.49 -24.19 -10.07
CA THR A 90 -25.98 -23.89 -11.42
C THR A 90 -25.39 -22.56 -11.92
N LEU A 91 -25.32 -21.51 -11.04
CA LEU A 91 -24.70 -20.25 -11.37
C LEU A 91 -23.20 -20.42 -11.70
N GLU A 92 -22.48 -21.23 -10.90
CA GLU A 92 -21.08 -21.56 -11.13
C GLU A 92 -20.87 -22.24 -12.50
N ASP A 93 -21.63 -23.30 -12.77
CA ASP A 93 -21.55 -24.08 -14.03
C ASP A 93 -21.90 -23.21 -15.26
N GLU A 94 -22.94 -22.37 -15.16
CA GLU A 94 -23.33 -21.45 -16.23
C GLU A 94 -22.25 -20.37 -16.47
N LEU A 95 -21.70 -19.79 -15.41
CA LEU A 95 -20.64 -18.79 -15.53
C LEU A 95 -19.39 -19.36 -16.19
N VAL A 96 -18.96 -20.56 -15.76
CA VAL A 96 -17.81 -21.24 -16.36
C VAL A 96 -18.04 -21.51 -17.84
N LEU A 97 -19.23 -21.98 -18.20
CA LEU A 97 -19.59 -22.20 -19.61
C LEU A 97 -19.52 -20.88 -20.41
N LYS A 98 -20.04 -19.77 -19.86
CA LYS A 98 -19.99 -18.44 -20.50
C LYS A 98 -18.56 -17.97 -20.68
N VAL A 99 -17.67 -18.16 -19.69
CA VAL A 99 -16.24 -17.80 -19.83
C VAL A 99 -15.58 -18.63 -20.92
N LYS A 100 -15.78 -19.96 -20.92
CA LYS A 100 -15.21 -20.84 -21.95
C LYS A 100 -15.73 -20.53 -23.36
N THR A 101 -17.02 -20.17 -23.49
CA THR A 101 -17.60 -19.76 -24.76
C THR A 101 -16.99 -18.43 -25.22
N ALA A 102 -16.93 -17.44 -24.35
CA ALA A 102 -16.33 -16.14 -24.68
C ALA A 102 -14.84 -16.24 -25.05
N ILE A 103 -14.08 -17.15 -24.41
CA ILE A 103 -12.68 -17.42 -24.82
C ILE A 103 -12.64 -17.90 -26.28
N LYS A 104 -13.52 -18.83 -26.66
CA LYS A 104 -13.55 -19.35 -28.04
C LYS A 104 -14.01 -18.29 -29.05
N GLU A 105 -14.95 -17.41 -28.67
CA GLU A 105 -15.42 -16.30 -29.49
C GLU A 105 -14.25 -15.33 -29.78
N VAL A 106 -13.50 -14.94 -28.76
CA VAL A 106 -12.32 -14.07 -28.91
C VAL A 106 -11.22 -14.76 -29.75
N GLU A 107 -10.98 -16.07 -29.56
CA GLU A 107 -10.06 -16.85 -30.40
C GLU A 107 -10.52 -16.92 -31.88
N ALA A 108 -11.82 -16.81 -32.13
CA ALA A 108 -12.38 -16.74 -33.48
C ALA A 108 -12.33 -15.32 -34.10
N GLY A 109 -11.95 -14.31 -33.33
CA GLY A 109 -11.80 -12.93 -33.76
C GLY A 109 -12.98 -12.01 -33.39
N ASP A 110 -13.88 -12.46 -32.51
CA ASP A 110 -14.95 -11.62 -31.94
C ASP A 110 -14.38 -10.62 -30.91
N ASP A 111 -15.19 -9.65 -30.50
CA ASP A 111 -14.81 -8.65 -29.50
C ASP A 111 -14.62 -9.25 -28.09
N GLU A 112 -13.84 -8.56 -27.27
CA GLU A 112 -13.45 -9.02 -25.93
C GLU A 112 -14.46 -8.66 -24.83
N TYR A 113 -15.52 -7.93 -25.13
CA TYR A 113 -16.45 -7.43 -24.11
C TYR A 113 -17.15 -8.53 -23.34
N SER A 114 -17.63 -9.58 -24.04
CA SER A 114 -18.26 -10.75 -23.42
C SER A 114 -17.29 -11.44 -22.45
N LEU A 115 -16.04 -11.62 -22.87
CA LEU A 115 -15.00 -12.21 -22.04
C LEU A 115 -14.71 -11.36 -20.79
N LEU A 116 -14.51 -10.06 -20.96
CA LEU A 116 -14.23 -9.14 -19.85
C LEU A 116 -15.33 -9.18 -18.78
N VAL A 117 -16.59 -9.07 -19.20
CA VAL A 117 -17.73 -9.07 -18.26
C VAL A 117 -17.82 -10.40 -17.50
N ASN A 118 -17.62 -11.53 -18.15
CA ASN A 118 -17.68 -12.83 -17.51
C ASN A 118 -16.45 -13.11 -16.62
N LEU A 119 -15.26 -12.60 -16.96
CA LEU A 119 -14.09 -12.63 -16.10
C LEU A 119 -14.26 -11.78 -14.83
N LYS A 120 -14.91 -10.61 -14.92
CA LYS A 120 -15.30 -9.80 -13.74
C LYS A 120 -16.24 -10.57 -12.81
N ARG A 121 -17.23 -11.26 -13.37
CA ARG A 121 -18.15 -12.13 -12.60
C ARG A 121 -17.41 -13.29 -11.94
N LEU A 122 -16.53 -13.96 -12.68
CA LEU A 122 -15.72 -15.07 -12.18
C LEU A 122 -14.81 -14.61 -11.02
N HIS A 123 -14.16 -13.45 -11.17
CA HIS A 123 -13.33 -12.86 -10.12
C HIS A 123 -14.12 -12.64 -8.82
N GLU A 124 -15.29 -12.01 -8.88
CA GLU A 124 -16.09 -11.78 -7.66
C GLU A 124 -16.60 -13.09 -7.04
N LEU A 125 -16.90 -14.12 -7.84
CA LEU A 125 -17.25 -15.44 -7.34
C LEU A 125 -16.06 -16.13 -6.66
N GLN A 126 -14.88 -16.11 -7.29
CA GLN A 126 -13.66 -16.73 -6.76
C GLN A 126 -13.14 -16.05 -5.47
N LEU A 127 -13.46 -14.78 -5.22
CA LEU A 127 -13.18 -14.15 -3.93
C LEU A 127 -13.96 -14.76 -2.75
N SER A 128 -15.05 -15.45 -3.03
CA SER A 128 -15.94 -16.01 -2.00
C SER A 128 -15.83 -17.51 -1.86
N LYS A 129 -15.54 -18.22 -2.96
CA LYS A 129 -15.48 -19.68 -2.98
C LYS A 129 -14.58 -20.18 -4.11
N ARG A 130 -14.06 -21.39 -3.94
CA ARG A 130 -13.36 -22.08 -5.01
C ARG A 130 -14.36 -22.49 -6.10
N VAL A 131 -14.06 -22.14 -7.34
CA VAL A 131 -14.77 -22.58 -8.55
C VAL A 131 -14.08 -23.85 -9.06
N LYS A 132 -14.77 -25.00 -8.96
CA LYS A 132 -14.24 -26.28 -9.41
C LYS A 132 -14.56 -26.45 -10.89
N ASN A 133 -13.59 -26.28 -11.75
CA ASN A 133 -13.72 -26.59 -13.16
C ASN A 133 -12.40 -27.05 -13.77
N ASP A 134 -12.43 -28.23 -14.35
CA ASP A 134 -11.28 -28.79 -15.05
C ASP A 134 -11.10 -28.10 -16.40
N GLY A 135 -9.87 -27.66 -16.67
CA GLY A 135 -9.49 -27.04 -17.93
C GLY A 135 -9.75 -25.54 -18.08
N LEU A 136 -10.44 -24.87 -17.12
CA LEU A 136 -10.65 -23.41 -17.20
C LEU A 136 -9.33 -22.62 -17.05
N PHE A 137 -8.46 -23.06 -16.15
CA PHE A 137 -7.16 -22.45 -15.97
C PHE A 137 -6.31 -22.57 -17.25
N GLU A 138 -6.32 -23.73 -17.88
CA GLU A 138 -5.60 -24.02 -19.10
C GLU A 138 -6.14 -23.21 -20.29
N ASP A 139 -7.48 -23.03 -20.38
CA ASP A 139 -8.09 -22.16 -21.38
C ASP A 139 -7.69 -20.68 -21.19
N MET A 140 -7.71 -20.18 -19.95
CA MET A 140 -7.24 -18.82 -19.64
C MET A 140 -5.74 -18.63 -19.92
N TYR A 141 -4.90 -19.60 -19.57
CA TYR A 141 -3.48 -19.59 -19.86
C TYR A 141 -3.21 -19.55 -21.37
N ARG A 142 -3.92 -20.37 -22.12
CA ARG A 142 -3.78 -20.48 -23.58
C ARG A 142 -4.10 -19.18 -24.28
N ILE A 143 -5.27 -18.57 -23.99
CA ILE A 143 -5.64 -17.29 -24.63
C ILE A 143 -4.68 -16.17 -24.25
N LEU A 144 -4.24 -16.09 -23.00
CA LEU A 144 -3.29 -15.08 -22.53
C LEU A 144 -1.91 -15.22 -23.22
N SER A 145 -1.51 -16.45 -23.53
CA SER A 145 -0.22 -16.74 -24.19
C SER A 145 -0.23 -16.44 -25.70
N HIS A 146 -1.37 -16.61 -26.37
CA HIS A 146 -1.46 -16.55 -27.83
C HIS A 146 -1.86 -15.16 -28.35
N LEU A 147 -2.76 -14.44 -27.65
CA LEU A 147 -3.28 -13.16 -28.11
C LEU A 147 -2.54 -11.98 -27.48
N LYS A 148 -1.46 -11.53 -28.15
CA LYS A 148 -0.62 -10.43 -27.67
C LYS A 148 -1.32 -9.05 -27.69
N GLU A 149 -2.23 -8.84 -28.62
CA GLU A 149 -2.93 -7.56 -28.85
C GLU A 149 -4.21 -7.39 -28.02
N MET A 150 -4.52 -8.35 -27.16
CA MET A 150 -5.68 -8.30 -26.26
C MET A 150 -5.65 -7.06 -25.36
N ASP A 151 -6.83 -6.54 -25.01
CA ASP A 151 -6.98 -5.43 -24.07
C ASP A 151 -6.33 -5.71 -22.71
N ASN A 152 -5.68 -4.69 -22.13
CA ASN A 152 -4.94 -4.82 -20.89
C ASN A 152 -5.85 -5.07 -19.67
N GLU A 153 -7.10 -4.61 -19.71
CA GLU A 153 -8.08 -4.91 -18.65
C GLU A 153 -8.46 -6.40 -18.68
N VAL A 154 -8.65 -6.97 -19.89
CA VAL A 154 -8.90 -8.42 -20.04
C VAL A 154 -7.72 -9.23 -19.54
N LYS A 155 -6.48 -8.89 -19.95
CA LYS A 155 -5.25 -9.53 -19.44
C LYS A 155 -5.16 -9.47 -17.91
N SER A 156 -5.49 -8.32 -17.34
CA SER A 156 -5.51 -8.12 -15.88
C SER A 156 -6.50 -9.06 -15.18
N PHE A 157 -7.71 -9.24 -15.74
CA PHE A 157 -8.70 -10.15 -15.18
C PHE A 157 -8.38 -11.63 -15.42
N LEU A 158 -7.74 -11.98 -16.53
CA LEU A 158 -7.22 -13.34 -16.74
C LEU A 158 -6.18 -13.68 -15.67
N LEU A 159 -5.18 -12.83 -15.47
CA LEU A 159 -4.12 -13.05 -14.46
C LEU A 159 -4.68 -13.20 -13.06
N ILE A 160 -5.60 -12.34 -12.63
CA ILE A 160 -6.14 -12.42 -11.26
C ILE A 160 -7.00 -13.67 -11.06
N ASN A 161 -7.80 -14.09 -12.04
CA ASN A 161 -8.58 -15.31 -11.95
C ASN A 161 -7.69 -16.57 -11.93
N MET A 162 -6.61 -16.59 -12.71
CA MET A 162 -5.59 -17.65 -12.65
C MET A 162 -4.91 -17.70 -11.28
N PHE A 163 -4.55 -16.55 -10.72
CA PHE A 163 -3.96 -16.46 -9.39
C PHE A 163 -4.90 -16.99 -8.30
N LEU A 164 -6.17 -16.62 -8.34
CA LEU A 164 -7.17 -17.10 -7.39
C LEU A 164 -7.34 -18.62 -7.46
N GLU A 165 -7.33 -19.21 -8.65
CA GLU A 165 -7.37 -20.67 -8.79
C GLU A 165 -6.13 -21.33 -8.17
N VAL A 166 -4.93 -20.79 -8.40
CA VAL A 166 -3.68 -21.27 -7.78
C VAL A 166 -3.76 -21.17 -6.25
N ALA A 167 -4.25 -20.05 -5.71
CA ALA A 167 -4.39 -19.82 -4.28
C ALA A 167 -5.39 -20.82 -3.65
N TRP A 168 -6.54 -21.05 -4.31
CA TRP A 168 -7.53 -22.03 -3.87
C TRP A 168 -7.01 -23.47 -3.96
N CYS A 169 -6.26 -23.81 -5.01
CA CYS A 169 -5.62 -25.12 -5.12
C CYS A 169 -4.66 -25.35 -3.96
N LEU A 170 -3.84 -24.37 -3.64
CA LEU A 170 -2.91 -24.46 -2.50
C LEU A 170 -3.65 -24.61 -1.17
N HIS A 171 -4.70 -23.80 -0.96
CA HIS A 171 -5.51 -23.86 0.27
C HIS A 171 -6.24 -25.20 0.45
N ALA A 172 -6.59 -25.87 -0.65
CA ALA A 172 -7.30 -27.15 -0.63
C ALA A 172 -6.38 -28.37 -0.39
N ILE A 173 -5.05 -28.19 -0.42
CA ILE A 173 -4.10 -29.28 -0.18
C ILE A 173 -3.95 -29.52 1.33
N ASP A 174 -4.16 -30.74 1.76
CA ASP A 174 -3.77 -31.18 3.09
C ASP A 174 -2.23 -31.22 3.19
N VAL A 175 -1.66 -30.33 4.00
CA VAL A 175 -0.19 -30.18 4.14
C VAL A 175 0.44 -31.41 4.78
N GLU A 176 -0.30 -32.13 5.64
CA GLU A 176 0.22 -33.32 6.31
C GLU A 176 0.21 -34.57 5.40
N ASN A 177 -0.86 -34.71 4.60
CA ASN A 177 -1.04 -35.86 3.70
C ASN A 177 -1.46 -35.42 2.28
N PRO A 178 -0.61 -34.67 1.56
CA PRO A 178 -0.95 -34.20 0.22
C PRO A 178 -0.96 -35.37 -0.78
N SER A 179 -1.97 -35.41 -1.67
CA SER A 179 -1.93 -36.35 -2.79
C SER A 179 -0.90 -35.89 -3.85
N GLU A 180 -0.19 -36.83 -4.43
CA GLU A 180 0.82 -36.54 -5.46
C GLU A 180 0.20 -35.84 -6.68
N THR A 181 -0.95 -36.29 -7.13
CA THR A 181 -1.71 -35.67 -8.22
C THR A 181 -2.11 -34.21 -7.94
N SER A 182 -2.46 -33.90 -6.68
CA SER A 182 -2.78 -32.52 -6.30
C SER A 182 -1.55 -31.62 -6.28
N ILE A 183 -0.40 -32.15 -5.85
CA ILE A 183 0.89 -31.42 -5.88
C ILE A 183 1.32 -31.15 -7.33
N GLU A 184 1.24 -32.16 -8.19
CA GLU A 184 1.61 -32.04 -9.62
C GLU A 184 0.71 -31.04 -10.34
N GLY A 185 -0.62 -31.13 -10.14
CA GLY A 185 -1.57 -30.19 -10.71
C GLY A 185 -1.34 -28.75 -10.25
N LEU A 186 -1.07 -28.53 -8.96
CA LEU A 186 -0.71 -27.21 -8.44
C LEU A 186 0.64 -26.73 -8.98
N SER A 187 1.64 -27.59 -9.04
CA SER A 187 2.97 -27.24 -9.56
C SER A 187 2.92 -26.82 -11.02
N SER A 188 2.09 -27.49 -11.84
CA SER A 188 1.87 -27.11 -13.24
C SER A 188 1.24 -25.72 -13.33
N LYS A 189 0.15 -25.45 -12.62
CA LYS A 189 -0.55 -24.15 -12.61
C LYS A 189 0.36 -23.04 -12.08
N GLN A 190 1.11 -23.29 -11.00
CA GLN A 190 2.10 -22.38 -10.44
C GLN A 190 3.14 -21.96 -11.48
N ARG A 191 3.72 -22.94 -12.20
CA ARG A 191 4.74 -22.69 -13.24
C ARG A 191 4.17 -21.84 -14.37
N SER A 192 3.01 -22.22 -14.89
CA SER A 192 2.34 -21.49 -15.98
C SER A 192 2.05 -20.05 -15.60
N LEU A 193 1.58 -19.80 -14.36
CA LEU A 193 1.33 -18.44 -13.91
C LEU A 193 2.62 -17.63 -13.72
N PHE A 194 3.70 -18.23 -13.17
CA PHE A 194 5.00 -17.57 -13.09
C PHE A 194 5.56 -17.21 -14.48
N GLU A 195 5.44 -18.08 -15.48
CA GLU A 195 5.87 -17.81 -16.85
C GLU A 195 5.18 -16.56 -17.41
N GLN A 196 3.84 -16.43 -17.23
CA GLN A 196 3.10 -15.26 -17.68
C GLN A 196 3.50 -13.99 -16.92
N LEU A 197 3.62 -14.06 -15.58
CA LEU A 197 4.04 -12.92 -14.77
C LEU A 197 5.44 -12.44 -15.17
N TYR A 198 6.39 -13.33 -15.39
CA TYR A 198 7.74 -12.96 -15.82
C TYR A 198 7.77 -12.36 -17.22
N TYR A 199 6.98 -12.90 -18.14
CA TYR A 199 6.80 -12.30 -19.45
C TYR A 199 6.32 -10.84 -19.32
N PHE A 200 5.27 -10.59 -18.53
CA PHE A 200 4.76 -9.24 -18.33
C PHE A 200 5.73 -8.34 -17.58
N LEU A 201 6.44 -8.82 -16.56
CA LEU A 201 7.49 -8.04 -15.90
C LEU A 201 8.55 -7.57 -16.87
N VAL A 202 9.01 -8.44 -17.79
CA VAL A 202 10.01 -8.08 -18.81
C VAL A 202 9.45 -7.09 -19.81
N VAL A 203 8.26 -7.36 -20.35
CA VAL A 203 7.65 -6.52 -21.38
C VAL A 203 7.32 -5.14 -20.82
N LEU A 204 6.56 -5.07 -19.72
CA LEU A 204 6.07 -3.81 -19.17
C LEU A 204 7.21 -2.94 -18.59
N SER A 205 8.24 -3.54 -17.96
CA SER A 205 9.38 -2.78 -17.46
C SER A 205 10.24 -2.13 -18.55
N ASN A 206 10.11 -2.57 -19.80
CA ASN A 206 10.82 -2.03 -20.94
C ASN A 206 9.96 -1.06 -21.79
N TYR A 207 8.64 -1.03 -21.55
CA TYR A 207 7.75 -0.10 -22.23
C TYR A 207 7.70 1.24 -21.46
N GLN A 208 8.10 2.32 -22.14
CA GLN A 208 7.96 3.70 -21.65
C GLN A 208 6.68 4.38 -22.13
N LYS A 209 5.74 3.65 -22.74
CA LYS A 209 4.50 4.24 -23.24
C LYS A 209 3.46 4.36 -22.13
N GLU A 210 3.12 5.59 -21.84
CA GLU A 210 2.03 6.03 -20.98
C GLU A 210 0.68 5.71 -21.61
N GLY A 211 -0.17 5.05 -20.85
CA GLY A 211 -1.56 4.78 -21.21
C GLY A 211 -2.25 4.11 -20.03
N ARG A 212 -3.42 4.60 -19.63
CA ARG A 212 -4.21 4.14 -18.46
C ARG A 212 -4.39 2.62 -18.38
N SER A 213 -4.69 2.01 -19.52
CA SER A 213 -4.86 0.56 -19.62
C SER A 213 -3.58 -0.19 -19.22
N THR A 214 -2.40 0.37 -19.50
CA THR A 214 -1.10 -0.20 -19.11
C THR A 214 -0.87 -0.08 -17.62
N THR A 215 -1.30 1.01 -16.98
CA THR A 215 -1.17 1.25 -15.52
C THR A 215 -1.90 0.19 -14.72
N VAL A 216 -3.15 -0.11 -15.07
CA VAL A 216 -3.96 -1.14 -14.39
C VAL A 216 -3.32 -2.52 -14.51
N LEU A 217 -2.84 -2.89 -15.69
CA LEU A 217 -2.16 -4.18 -15.90
C LEU A 217 -0.85 -4.23 -15.13
N SER A 218 -0.04 -3.18 -15.14
CA SER A 218 1.24 -3.10 -14.43
C SER A 218 1.07 -3.24 -12.92
N SER A 219 0.13 -2.52 -12.33
CA SER A 219 -0.22 -2.64 -10.91
C SER A 219 -0.69 -4.06 -10.57
N ARG A 220 -1.50 -4.67 -11.43
CA ARG A 220 -1.98 -6.05 -11.26
C ARG A 220 -0.84 -7.07 -11.33
N VAL A 221 0.08 -6.93 -12.29
CA VAL A 221 1.26 -7.80 -12.41
C VAL A 221 2.15 -7.68 -11.17
N CYS A 222 2.42 -6.47 -10.69
CA CYS A 222 3.19 -6.26 -9.45
C CYS A 222 2.52 -6.93 -8.24
N THR A 223 1.22 -6.70 -8.04
CA THR A 223 0.51 -7.25 -6.88
C THR A 223 0.44 -8.77 -6.90
N ILE A 224 0.11 -9.38 -8.05
CA ILE A 224 0.04 -10.84 -8.18
C ILE A 224 1.44 -11.46 -8.04
N THR A 225 2.47 -10.86 -8.61
CA THR A 225 3.86 -11.35 -8.47
C THR A 225 4.28 -11.38 -7.00
N ALA A 226 4.02 -10.31 -6.26
CA ALA A 226 4.34 -10.25 -4.84
C ALA A 226 3.56 -11.32 -4.03
N GLU A 227 2.26 -11.50 -4.29
CA GLU A 227 1.47 -12.54 -3.66
C GLU A 227 2.00 -13.93 -3.98
N MET A 228 2.33 -14.22 -5.24
CA MET A 228 2.89 -15.51 -5.65
C MET A 228 4.23 -15.80 -4.98
N TRP A 229 5.13 -14.82 -4.89
CA TRP A 229 6.40 -15.00 -4.19
C TRP A 229 6.20 -15.22 -2.69
N CYS A 230 5.26 -14.53 -2.05
CA CYS A 230 4.93 -14.75 -0.63
C CYS A 230 4.27 -16.10 -0.39
N LEU A 231 3.29 -16.49 -1.24
CA LEU A 231 2.59 -17.78 -1.10
C LEU A 231 3.54 -18.96 -1.23
N PHE A 232 4.49 -18.90 -2.17
CA PHE A 232 5.41 -19.97 -2.47
C PHE A 232 6.82 -19.74 -1.91
N LYS A 233 6.97 -18.92 -0.86
CA LYS A 233 8.25 -18.66 -0.21
C LYS A 233 8.96 -19.98 0.12
N LYS A 234 10.21 -20.15 -0.34
CA LYS A 234 11.00 -21.38 -0.20
C LYS A 234 11.11 -21.86 1.25
N SER A 235 11.35 -20.93 2.19
CA SER A 235 11.50 -21.27 3.62
C SER A 235 10.23 -21.84 4.24
N LYS A 236 9.04 -21.50 3.74
CA LYS A 236 7.76 -21.99 4.23
C LYS A 236 7.56 -23.48 3.97
N TYR A 237 8.13 -24.00 2.89
CA TYR A 237 7.92 -25.39 2.44
C TYR A 237 9.14 -26.29 2.59
N SER A 238 10.30 -25.77 2.99
CA SER A 238 11.58 -26.51 3.01
C SER A 238 11.55 -27.77 3.87
N SER A 239 10.75 -27.80 4.93
CA SER A 239 10.59 -28.95 5.85
C SER A 239 9.30 -29.76 5.62
N THR A 240 8.54 -29.47 4.55
CA THR A 240 7.26 -30.12 4.26
C THR A 240 7.32 -31.05 3.03
N LYS A 241 6.29 -31.85 2.85
CA LYS A 241 6.11 -32.65 1.61
C LYS A 241 5.92 -31.78 0.35
N LEU A 242 5.63 -30.47 0.55
CA LEU A 242 5.44 -29.49 -0.51
C LEU A 242 6.72 -28.73 -0.89
N LYS A 243 7.92 -29.21 -0.51
CA LYS A 243 9.21 -28.54 -0.75
C LYS A 243 9.44 -28.14 -2.23
N ASN A 244 8.90 -28.91 -3.17
CA ASN A 244 9.04 -28.67 -4.60
C ASN A 244 8.22 -27.45 -5.10
N LEU A 245 7.24 -26.98 -4.31
CA LEU A 245 6.49 -25.74 -4.58
C LEU A 245 7.23 -24.50 -4.10
N GLY A 246 8.26 -24.69 -3.24
CA GLY A 246 9.04 -23.59 -2.70
C GLY A 246 9.82 -22.84 -3.78
N TYR A 247 9.64 -21.52 -3.86
CA TYR A 247 10.26 -20.64 -4.84
C TYR A 247 11.13 -19.57 -4.18
N LEU A 248 12.24 -19.22 -4.83
CA LEU A 248 13.11 -18.09 -4.46
C LEU A 248 13.28 -17.21 -5.70
N PRO A 249 12.82 -15.94 -5.69
CA PRO A 249 12.97 -15.07 -6.84
C PRO A 249 14.44 -14.76 -7.13
N GLN A 250 14.81 -14.77 -8.41
CA GLN A 250 16.13 -14.35 -8.87
C GLN A 250 16.21 -12.81 -8.82
N LEU A 251 17.40 -12.28 -8.54
CA LEU A 251 17.63 -10.84 -8.40
C LEU A 251 17.18 -10.05 -9.64
N GLU A 252 17.41 -10.61 -10.84
CA GLU A 252 16.98 -9.97 -12.10
C GLU A 252 15.47 -9.71 -12.15
N TYR A 253 14.64 -10.67 -11.71
CA TYR A 253 13.19 -10.47 -11.66
C TYR A 253 12.77 -9.51 -10.55
N VAL A 254 13.47 -9.48 -9.42
CA VAL A 254 13.25 -8.48 -8.36
C VAL A 254 13.56 -7.07 -8.87
N GLN A 255 14.61 -6.92 -9.67
CA GLN A 255 14.95 -5.65 -10.30
C GLN A 255 13.89 -5.19 -11.32
N LYS A 256 13.42 -6.10 -12.18
CA LYS A 256 12.33 -5.80 -13.12
C LYS A 256 11.02 -5.47 -12.42
N PHE A 257 10.71 -6.21 -11.36
CA PHE A 257 9.56 -5.93 -10.49
C PHE A 257 9.64 -4.53 -9.90
N TRP A 258 10.80 -4.16 -9.31
CA TRP A 258 10.95 -2.83 -8.74
C TRP A 258 10.88 -1.74 -9.79
N LYS A 259 11.55 -1.92 -10.93
CA LYS A 259 11.48 -0.97 -12.06
C LYS A 259 10.04 -0.71 -12.49
N LEU A 260 9.21 -1.78 -12.57
CA LEU A 260 7.80 -1.63 -12.90
C LEU A 260 7.00 -0.92 -11.79
N CYS A 261 7.30 -1.20 -10.51
CA CYS A 261 6.71 -0.46 -9.39
C CYS A 261 7.06 1.04 -9.45
N GLU A 262 8.33 1.36 -9.66
CA GLU A 262 8.83 2.74 -9.76
C GLU A 262 8.19 3.52 -10.92
N GLN A 263 7.97 2.88 -12.07
CA GLN A 263 7.22 3.46 -13.18
C GLN A 263 5.79 3.84 -12.78
N GLN A 264 5.12 3.00 -11.95
CA GLN A 264 3.78 3.30 -11.45
C GLN A 264 3.76 4.41 -10.39
N LEU A 265 4.86 4.60 -9.65
CA LEU A 265 5.00 5.69 -8.68
C LEU A 265 5.23 7.05 -9.37
N ASN A 266 5.93 7.05 -10.51
CA ASN A 266 6.35 8.26 -11.23
C ASN A 266 5.34 8.73 -12.29
N ILE A 267 4.15 8.13 -12.37
CA ILE A 267 3.08 8.67 -13.23
C ILE A 267 2.74 10.06 -12.72
N SER A 268 2.98 11.09 -13.54
CA SER A 268 2.80 12.49 -13.14
C SER A 268 1.33 12.90 -13.21
N ASP A 269 0.92 13.69 -12.22
CA ASP A 269 -0.42 14.32 -12.14
C ASP A 269 -0.54 15.54 -13.09
N ASP A 270 0.25 15.59 -14.19
CA ASP A 270 0.43 16.79 -15.03
C ASP A 270 -0.77 17.13 -15.95
N THR A 271 -1.90 16.45 -15.83
CA THR A 271 -3.11 16.78 -16.58
C THR A 271 -4.06 17.61 -15.71
N GLU A 272 -4.06 18.93 -15.93
CA GLU A 272 -4.89 19.93 -15.21
C GLU A 272 -6.42 19.71 -15.34
N ASP A 273 -6.87 18.73 -16.15
CA ASP A 273 -8.28 18.46 -16.47
C ASP A 273 -8.79 17.09 -15.98
N GLU A 274 -8.11 16.42 -15.04
CA GLU A 274 -8.53 15.08 -14.61
C GLU A 274 -9.71 15.09 -13.63
N ASP A 275 -10.71 14.23 -13.92
CA ASP A 275 -11.82 13.95 -13.01
C ASP A 275 -11.31 13.38 -11.69
N ALA A 276 -11.84 13.84 -10.55
CA ALA A 276 -11.47 13.37 -9.19
C ALA A 276 -11.57 11.84 -8.99
N ASN A 277 -12.27 11.13 -9.88
CA ASN A 277 -12.33 9.66 -9.88
C ASN A 277 -11.05 9.03 -10.46
N GLU A 278 -10.35 9.71 -11.33
CA GLU A 278 -9.14 9.22 -12.00
C GLU A 278 -7.93 9.34 -11.11
N GLU A 279 -7.73 10.49 -10.47
CA GLU A 279 -6.74 10.70 -9.42
C GLU A 279 -6.86 9.64 -8.32
N TYR A 280 -8.09 9.29 -7.92
CA TYR A 280 -8.34 8.25 -6.94
C TYR A 280 -7.91 6.83 -7.39
N ILE A 281 -8.08 6.50 -8.67
CA ILE A 281 -7.68 5.20 -9.23
C ILE A 281 -6.15 5.11 -9.29
N GLU A 282 -5.47 6.18 -9.67
CA GLU A 282 -4.02 6.24 -9.74
C GLU A 282 -3.37 6.16 -8.36
N ASP A 283 -3.87 6.89 -7.39
CA ASP A 283 -3.47 6.79 -5.99
C ASP A 283 -3.63 5.35 -5.46
N THR A 284 -4.76 4.71 -5.79
CA THR A 284 -5.02 3.32 -5.37
C THR A 284 -4.03 2.34 -6.00
N ASN A 285 -3.65 2.54 -7.26
CA ASN A 285 -2.65 1.72 -7.94
C ASN A 285 -1.25 1.95 -7.37
N ARG A 286 -0.89 3.20 -7.07
CA ARG A 286 0.38 3.61 -6.45
C ARG A 286 0.54 2.98 -5.07
N ASP A 287 -0.49 3.06 -4.24
CA ASP A 287 -0.53 2.44 -2.92
C ASP A 287 -0.40 0.90 -3.02
N ALA A 288 -1.11 0.29 -3.96
CA ALA A 288 -1.09 -1.17 -4.13
C ALA A 288 0.31 -1.71 -4.48
N VAL A 289 1.06 -1.04 -5.36
CA VAL A 289 2.43 -1.48 -5.71
C VAL A 289 3.40 -1.27 -4.57
N MET A 290 3.25 -0.17 -3.80
CA MET A 290 4.06 0.07 -2.61
C MET A 290 3.81 -0.95 -1.50
N ILE A 291 2.54 -1.27 -1.22
CA ILE A 291 2.16 -2.33 -0.27
C ILE A 291 2.71 -3.68 -0.72
N ALA A 292 2.62 -3.99 -2.02
CA ALA A 292 3.16 -5.23 -2.58
C ALA A 292 4.67 -5.36 -2.33
N ALA A 293 5.43 -4.30 -2.61
CA ALA A 293 6.87 -4.26 -2.39
C ALA A 293 7.23 -4.34 -0.88
N ALA A 294 6.53 -3.60 -0.02
CA ALA A 294 6.72 -3.64 1.43
C ALA A 294 6.43 -5.04 2.00
N LYS A 295 5.37 -5.70 1.53
CA LYS A 295 5.01 -7.07 1.92
C LYS A 295 6.12 -8.08 1.63
N LEU A 296 6.79 -7.97 0.48
CA LEU A 296 7.91 -8.85 0.13
C LEU A 296 9.07 -8.77 1.13
N LEU A 297 9.37 -7.56 1.61
CA LEU A 297 10.40 -7.33 2.62
C LEU A 297 10.00 -7.88 3.99
N LEU A 298 8.78 -7.61 4.43
CA LEU A 298 8.27 -8.07 5.73
C LEU A 298 8.13 -9.59 5.77
N ALA A 299 7.70 -10.19 4.66
CA ALA A 299 7.66 -11.64 4.51
C ALA A 299 9.05 -12.27 4.34
N ASP A 300 10.13 -11.48 4.28
CA ASP A 300 11.51 -11.96 4.06
C ASP A 300 11.61 -12.89 2.84
N THR A 301 10.96 -12.48 1.75
CA THR A 301 10.88 -13.24 0.49
C THR A 301 11.99 -12.85 -0.47
N VAL A 302 12.44 -11.61 -0.39
CA VAL A 302 13.50 -11.01 -1.22
C VAL A 302 14.58 -10.39 -0.33
N SER A 303 15.76 -10.13 -0.90
CA SER A 303 16.85 -9.47 -0.17
C SER A 303 16.45 -8.07 0.28
N LYS A 304 16.61 -7.81 1.57
CA LYS A 304 16.39 -6.49 2.20
C LYS A 304 17.40 -5.46 1.71
N ASP A 305 18.61 -5.90 1.38
CA ASP A 305 19.71 -5.02 0.98
C ASP A 305 19.47 -4.36 -0.39
N TYR A 306 18.67 -5.00 -1.26
CA TYR A 306 18.29 -4.42 -2.54
C TYR A 306 16.98 -3.64 -2.45
N LEU A 307 15.87 -4.32 -2.14
CA LEU A 307 14.53 -3.73 -2.24
C LEU A 307 14.22 -2.73 -1.11
N GLY A 308 14.82 -2.93 0.08
CA GLY A 308 14.62 -2.03 1.23
C GLY A 308 15.00 -0.58 0.95
N PRO A 309 16.26 -0.32 0.52
CA PRO A 309 16.69 1.03 0.15
C PRO A 309 15.88 1.65 -0.98
N GLU A 310 15.44 0.85 -1.98
CA GLU A 310 14.58 1.34 -3.06
C GLU A 310 13.29 1.92 -2.51
N ILE A 311 12.55 1.15 -1.71
CA ILE A 311 11.27 1.58 -1.13
C ILE A 311 11.47 2.81 -0.22
N VAL A 312 12.48 2.77 0.67
CA VAL A 312 12.72 3.86 1.64
C VAL A 312 13.15 5.14 0.93
N SER A 313 13.82 5.07 -0.22
CA SER A 313 14.21 6.25 -1.00
C SER A 313 13.02 7.07 -1.52
N HIS A 314 11.83 6.46 -1.60
CA HIS A 314 10.58 7.11 -2.01
C HIS A 314 9.71 7.61 -0.84
N TYR A 315 10.26 7.68 0.37
CA TYR A 315 9.51 8.02 1.59
C TYR A 315 8.81 9.40 1.54
N VAL A 316 9.33 10.34 0.77
CA VAL A 316 8.83 11.73 0.71
C VAL A 316 8.22 12.12 -0.64
N SER A 317 8.37 11.27 -1.68
CA SER A 317 8.15 11.70 -3.07
C SER A 317 6.71 11.56 -3.56
N HIS A 318 5.87 10.68 -2.97
CA HIS A 318 4.60 10.24 -3.56
C HIS A 318 3.38 10.42 -2.63
N GLY A 319 3.34 11.49 -1.86
CA GLY A 319 2.19 11.87 -1.05
C GLY A 319 2.07 11.17 0.31
N ALA A 320 0.96 11.43 1.00
CA ALA A 320 0.78 11.04 2.40
C ALA A 320 0.59 9.52 2.57
N SER A 321 -0.11 8.87 1.65
CA SER A 321 -0.39 7.43 1.75
C SER A 321 0.89 6.60 1.64
N THR A 322 1.72 6.87 0.62
CA THR A 322 3.04 6.24 0.45
C THR A 322 3.94 6.51 1.66
N THR A 323 3.91 7.74 2.19
CA THR A 323 4.66 8.10 3.41
C THR A 323 4.27 7.20 4.59
N GLU A 324 2.99 6.95 4.84
CA GLU A 324 2.55 6.08 5.94
C GLU A 324 2.95 4.62 5.71
N ILE A 325 2.83 4.10 4.48
CA ILE A 325 3.28 2.74 4.15
C ILE A 325 4.78 2.56 4.46
N VAL A 326 5.63 3.49 4.00
CA VAL A 326 7.08 3.42 4.24
C VAL A 326 7.42 3.59 5.72
N LYS A 327 6.71 4.45 6.45
CA LYS A 327 6.87 4.62 7.91
C LYS A 327 6.55 3.34 8.67
N HIS A 328 5.44 2.65 8.34
CA HIS A 328 5.10 1.36 8.92
C HIS A 328 6.16 0.31 8.59
N LEU A 329 6.64 0.26 7.34
CA LEU A 329 7.73 -0.64 6.94
C LEU A 329 9.00 -0.41 7.78
N ILE A 330 9.47 0.84 7.90
CA ILE A 330 10.67 1.17 8.70
C ILE A 330 10.47 0.74 10.16
N THR A 331 9.29 0.97 10.72
CA THR A 331 8.95 0.60 12.09
C THR A 331 9.02 -0.92 12.29
N ALA A 332 8.48 -1.69 11.36
CA ALA A 332 8.53 -3.15 11.39
C ALA A 332 9.96 -3.69 11.20
N LEU A 333 10.75 -3.10 10.27
CA LEU A 333 12.16 -3.47 10.08
C LEU A 333 13.02 -3.17 11.32
N LYS A 334 12.72 -2.08 12.05
CA LYS A 334 13.42 -1.76 13.32
C LYS A 334 13.10 -2.73 14.45
N LYS A 335 11.93 -3.33 14.48
CA LYS A 335 11.58 -4.40 15.45
C LYS A 335 12.38 -5.68 15.17
N ASN A 336 12.84 -5.88 13.94
CA ASN A 336 13.60 -7.08 13.53
C ASN A 336 15.10 -6.89 13.85
N ALA A 337 15.62 -7.63 14.81
CA ALA A 337 17.01 -7.54 15.27
C ALA A 337 18.07 -7.81 14.18
N ASN A 338 17.69 -8.47 13.08
CA ASN A 338 18.59 -8.83 11.98
C ASN A 338 18.68 -7.76 10.88
N SER A 339 18.01 -6.61 11.03
CA SER A 339 18.02 -5.53 10.02
C SER A 339 19.08 -4.50 10.36
N ASP A 340 20.03 -4.26 9.45
CA ASP A 340 21.01 -3.16 9.55
C ASP A 340 20.34 -1.85 9.09
N ILE A 341 19.72 -1.14 10.01
CA ILE A 341 19.01 0.10 9.75
C ILE A 341 19.95 1.21 9.27
N ALA A 342 21.20 1.23 9.74
CA ALA A 342 22.17 2.22 9.28
C ALA A 342 22.51 2.03 7.80
N ALA A 343 22.78 0.81 7.37
CA ALA A 343 23.01 0.49 5.98
C ALA A 343 21.77 0.78 5.11
N LEU A 344 20.58 0.42 5.59
CA LEU A 344 19.31 0.70 4.91
C LEU A 344 19.13 2.21 4.66
N PHE A 345 19.32 3.04 5.68
CA PHE A 345 19.14 4.48 5.57
C PHE A 345 20.21 5.13 4.68
N PHE A 346 21.46 4.72 4.83
CA PHE A 346 22.54 5.24 3.96
C PHE A 346 22.26 4.88 2.49
N GLU A 347 21.94 3.63 2.19
CA GLU A 347 21.66 3.22 0.82
C GLU A 347 20.41 3.89 0.23
N ALA A 348 19.37 4.14 1.04
CA ALA A 348 18.19 4.89 0.60
C ALA A 348 18.54 6.35 0.25
N LEU A 349 19.37 7.02 1.06
CA LEU A 349 19.87 8.37 0.79
C LEU A 349 20.73 8.39 -0.47
N ARG A 350 21.61 7.39 -0.65
CA ARG A 350 22.45 7.27 -1.83
C ARG A 350 21.60 7.16 -3.10
N ARG A 351 20.54 6.33 -3.10
CA ARG A 351 19.65 6.17 -4.26
C ARG A 351 18.83 7.43 -4.57
N ALA A 352 18.33 8.11 -3.55
CA ALA A 352 17.66 9.40 -3.74
C ALA A 352 18.59 10.43 -4.35
N TYR A 353 19.85 10.48 -3.90
CA TYR A 353 20.86 11.35 -4.45
C TYR A 353 21.29 10.96 -5.87
N GLU A 354 21.43 9.68 -6.17
CA GLU A 354 21.76 9.19 -7.51
C GLU A 354 20.66 9.55 -8.53
N ARG A 355 19.37 9.53 -8.15
CA ARG A 355 18.29 10.06 -9.00
C ARG A 355 18.47 11.55 -9.30
N TYR A 356 18.79 12.35 -8.29
CA TYR A 356 19.11 13.76 -8.50
C TYR A 356 20.28 13.95 -9.47
N MET A 357 21.36 13.19 -9.29
CA MET A 357 22.53 13.24 -10.17
C MET A 357 22.21 12.81 -11.61
N THR A 358 21.33 11.84 -11.80
CA THR A 358 20.85 11.43 -13.12
C THR A 358 20.15 12.58 -13.82
N TYR A 359 19.17 13.22 -13.19
CA TYR A 359 18.48 14.38 -13.75
C TYR A 359 19.42 15.56 -14.05
N LEU A 360 20.42 15.78 -13.18
CA LEU A 360 21.41 16.81 -13.40
C LEU A 360 22.30 16.51 -14.63
N CYS A 361 22.71 15.24 -14.81
CA CYS A 361 23.57 14.84 -15.93
C CYS A 361 22.82 14.77 -17.27
N GLU A 362 21.55 14.41 -17.26
CA GLU A 362 20.71 14.33 -18.46
C GLU A 362 20.24 15.72 -18.91
N GLY A 363 20.46 16.76 -18.13
CA GLY A 363 20.08 18.14 -18.46
C GLY A 363 18.58 18.38 -18.43
N GLU A 364 17.88 17.67 -17.54
CA GLU A 364 16.45 17.78 -17.33
C GLU A 364 16.01 19.20 -16.91
N ASN A 365 14.72 19.45 -16.87
CA ASN A 365 14.16 20.73 -16.47
C ASN A 365 14.67 21.15 -15.07
N GLN A 366 15.09 22.42 -14.93
CA GLN A 366 15.62 22.98 -13.68
C GLN A 366 14.68 22.77 -12.48
N ASN A 367 13.36 22.78 -12.70
CA ASN A 367 12.39 22.52 -11.66
C ASN A 367 12.44 21.06 -11.17
N LEU A 368 12.64 20.11 -12.06
CA LEU A 368 12.76 18.70 -11.72
C LEU A 368 14.06 18.43 -10.95
N ILE A 369 15.16 19.02 -11.38
CA ILE A 369 16.45 18.95 -10.69
C ILE A 369 16.33 19.53 -9.27
N ALA A 370 15.74 20.72 -9.12
CA ALA A 370 15.55 21.36 -7.82
C ALA A 370 14.62 20.55 -6.90
N LYS A 371 13.52 20.01 -7.44
CA LYS A 371 12.59 19.13 -6.73
C LYS A 371 13.31 17.88 -6.21
N SER A 372 14.03 17.18 -7.06
CA SER A 372 14.76 15.97 -6.72
C SER A 372 15.83 16.19 -5.66
N TYR A 373 16.53 17.35 -5.69
CA TYR A 373 17.48 17.75 -4.64
C TYR A 373 16.77 18.00 -3.30
N SER A 374 15.63 18.73 -3.33
CA SER A 374 14.81 18.97 -2.13
C SER A 374 14.26 17.67 -1.55
N GLU A 375 13.81 16.74 -2.38
CA GLU A 375 13.35 15.41 -1.93
C GLU A 375 14.46 14.63 -1.22
N CYS A 376 15.71 14.72 -1.70
CA CYS A 376 16.86 14.11 -1.02
C CYS A 376 17.07 14.72 0.38
N GLN A 377 16.98 16.06 0.51
CA GLN A 377 17.09 16.76 1.79
C GLN A 377 15.94 16.41 2.75
N ASP A 378 14.70 16.34 2.24
CA ASP A 378 13.53 16.00 3.01
C ASP A 378 13.58 14.54 3.50
N LEU A 379 14.05 13.63 2.65
CA LEU A 379 14.32 12.25 3.04
C LEU A 379 15.33 12.20 4.19
N ALA A 380 16.44 12.91 4.08
CA ALA A 380 17.46 12.96 5.13
C ALA A 380 16.91 13.51 6.44
N ASN A 381 16.12 14.58 6.38
CA ASN A 381 15.44 15.15 7.54
C ASN A 381 14.48 14.15 8.21
N ARG A 382 13.67 13.46 7.42
CA ARG A 382 12.73 12.43 7.90
C ARG A 382 13.45 11.26 8.56
N LEU A 383 14.50 10.72 7.92
CA LEU A 383 15.25 9.60 8.45
C LEU A 383 16.05 10.00 9.72
N ALA A 384 16.65 11.19 9.74
CA ALA A 384 17.28 11.73 10.96
C ALA A 384 16.27 11.93 12.10
N GLY A 385 15.00 12.21 11.77
CA GLY A 385 13.90 12.34 12.72
C GLY A 385 13.64 11.08 13.56
N TYR A 386 14.03 9.89 13.10
CA TYR A 386 13.94 8.66 13.89
C TYR A 386 14.92 8.61 15.08
N TYR A 387 15.93 9.48 15.13
CA TYR A 387 16.95 9.54 16.18
C TYR A 387 16.71 10.72 17.12
N VAL A 388 15.67 10.63 17.98
CA VAL A 388 15.27 11.67 18.94
C VAL A 388 15.29 11.11 20.36
N GLY A 389 15.58 11.95 21.35
CA GLY A 389 15.53 11.61 22.77
C GLY A 389 16.41 10.40 23.13
N ALA A 390 15.86 9.43 23.86
CA ALA A 390 16.56 8.23 24.30
C ALA A 390 17.02 7.33 23.13
N VAL A 391 16.26 7.29 22.02
CA VAL A 391 16.60 6.50 20.82
C VAL A 391 17.91 6.98 20.20
N ARG A 392 18.18 8.28 20.21
CA ARG A 392 19.44 8.88 19.73
C ARG A 392 20.65 8.32 20.49
N ILE A 393 20.53 8.23 21.81
CA ILE A 393 21.64 7.75 22.69
C ILE A 393 21.86 6.25 22.47
N LYS A 394 20.76 5.48 22.38
CA LYS A 394 20.81 4.02 22.17
C LYS A 394 21.43 3.66 20.80
N ASN A 395 21.12 4.41 19.76
CA ASN A 395 21.52 4.10 18.38
C ASN A 395 22.64 5.03 17.88
N LYS A 396 23.52 5.49 18.79
CA LYS A 396 24.68 6.31 18.44
C LYS A 396 25.54 5.70 17.32
N SER A 397 25.80 4.41 17.39
CA SER A 397 26.60 3.68 16.40
C SER A 397 25.97 3.66 15.01
N GLU A 398 24.65 3.63 14.91
CA GLU A 398 23.94 3.71 13.62
C GLU A 398 24.13 5.08 12.98
N ILE A 399 23.96 6.17 13.76
CA ILE A 399 24.14 7.54 13.26
C ILE A 399 25.57 7.73 12.77
N LEU A 400 26.57 7.29 13.57
CA LEU A 400 27.98 7.38 13.22
C LEU A 400 28.27 6.60 11.92
N LYS A 401 27.75 5.38 11.79
CA LYS A 401 27.91 4.56 10.58
C LYS A 401 27.32 5.24 9.34
N ILE A 402 26.11 5.83 9.43
CA ILE A 402 25.49 6.57 8.30
C ILE A 402 26.40 7.70 7.85
N ILE A 403 26.93 8.49 8.79
CA ILE A 403 27.79 9.63 8.45
C ILE A 403 29.12 9.16 7.87
N GLN A 404 29.76 8.15 8.46
CA GLN A 404 31.03 7.62 7.95
C GLN A 404 30.89 7.04 6.53
N CYS A 405 29.86 6.23 6.28
CA CYS A 405 29.58 5.72 4.94
C CYS A 405 29.27 6.85 3.95
N GLY A 406 28.50 7.86 4.39
CA GLY A 406 28.17 9.01 3.55
C GLY A 406 29.36 9.89 3.22
N VAL A 407 30.26 10.16 4.19
CA VAL A 407 31.53 10.85 3.96
C VAL A 407 32.39 10.05 2.98
N GLN A 408 32.51 8.74 3.19
CA GLN A 408 33.26 7.90 2.27
C GLN A 408 32.70 7.99 0.84
N PHE A 409 31.39 7.94 0.67
CA PHE A 409 30.73 8.06 -0.64
C PHE A 409 30.99 9.42 -1.29
N ALA A 410 30.86 10.51 -0.55
CA ALA A 410 31.02 11.87 -1.08
C ALA A 410 32.42 12.17 -1.62
N PHE A 411 33.43 11.43 -1.17
CA PHE A 411 34.81 11.57 -1.62
C PHE A 411 35.27 10.57 -2.69
N VAL A 412 34.33 9.76 -3.25
CA VAL A 412 34.66 8.79 -4.30
C VAL A 412 34.84 9.47 -5.66
N ASP A 413 33.91 10.37 -6.05
CA ASP A 413 33.97 11.12 -7.32
C ASP A 413 33.92 12.61 -7.07
N LEU A 414 35.10 13.21 -6.84
CA LEU A 414 35.26 14.62 -6.56
C LEU A 414 35.31 15.46 -7.84
N PRO A 415 34.72 16.65 -7.85
CA PRO A 415 33.93 17.28 -6.77
C PRO A 415 32.42 16.94 -6.87
N LYS A 416 31.99 16.11 -7.82
CA LYS A 416 30.58 15.89 -8.21
C LYS A 416 29.71 15.41 -7.05
N GLN A 417 30.26 14.54 -6.18
CA GLN A 417 29.48 13.93 -5.09
C GLN A 417 29.54 14.73 -3.78
N LEU A 418 30.28 15.86 -3.72
CA LEU A 418 30.36 16.65 -2.49
C LEU A 418 29.01 17.21 -2.02
N SER A 419 28.08 17.50 -2.95
CA SER A 419 26.74 17.96 -2.60
C SER A 419 25.94 16.95 -1.77
N PHE A 420 26.32 15.65 -1.76
CA PHE A 420 25.76 14.64 -0.86
C PHE A 420 25.98 14.98 0.62
N LEU A 421 27.13 15.60 0.97
CA LEU A 421 27.41 16.02 2.35
C LEU A 421 26.34 16.99 2.87
N GLU A 422 25.98 17.97 2.07
CA GLU A 422 24.97 18.97 2.42
C GLU A 422 23.56 18.41 2.35
N ALA A 423 23.19 17.73 1.24
CA ALA A 423 21.85 17.22 1.00
C ALA A 423 21.44 16.11 1.97
N ALA A 424 22.36 15.17 2.24
CA ALA A 424 22.00 13.93 2.95
C ALA A 424 22.53 13.88 4.39
N LEU A 425 23.70 14.46 4.71
CA LEU A 425 24.36 14.22 6.00
C LEU A 425 24.16 15.33 7.04
N VAL A 426 23.95 16.57 6.64
CA VAL A 426 23.75 17.70 7.59
C VAL A 426 22.64 17.41 8.62
N PRO A 427 21.47 16.85 8.30
CA PRO A 427 20.46 16.51 9.29
C PRO A 427 20.95 15.53 10.37
N PHE A 428 21.82 14.58 10.01
CA PHE A 428 22.38 13.59 10.94
C PHE A 428 23.48 14.19 11.83
N VAL A 429 24.21 15.20 11.37
CA VAL A 429 25.17 15.94 12.23
C VAL A 429 24.48 16.46 13.48
N SER A 430 23.24 16.96 13.36
CA SER A 430 22.45 17.42 14.51
C SER A 430 22.15 16.32 15.54
N LYS A 431 22.21 15.06 15.15
CA LYS A 431 21.92 13.88 16.00
C LYS A 431 23.17 13.25 16.59
N LEU A 432 24.38 13.59 16.11
CA LEU A 432 25.62 13.07 16.65
C LEU A 432 25.86 13.49 18.11
N PRO A 433 26.44 12.63 18.95
CA PRO A 433 27.06 13.06 20.19
C PRO A 433 28.28 13.94 19.92
N SER A 434 28.53 14.90 20.82
CA SER A 434 29.67 15.82 20.69
C SER A 434 31.03 15.13 20.76
N SER A 435 31.08 13.99 21.48
CA SER A 435 32.31 13.19 21.61
C SER A 435 32.83 12.64 20.28
N ASP A 436 31.97 12.47 19.29
CA ASP A 436 32.34 11.83 18.02
C ASP A 436 32.63 12.83 16.89
N ILE A 437 32.34 14.12 17.14
CA ILE A 437 32.53 15.19 16.15
C ILE A 437 34.00 15.41 15.79
N PRO A 438 34.96 15.45 16.75
CA PRO A 438 36.36 15.64 16.42
C PRO A 438 36.93 14.58 15.49
N ASP A 439 36.54 13.32 15.68
CA ASP A 439 36.99 12.19 14.85
C ASP A 439 36.49 12.32 13.40
N ILE A 440 35.20 12.66 13.23
CA ILE A 440 34.63 12.91 11.89
C ILE A 440 35.27 14.13 11.23
N LEU A 441 35.46 15.23 11.99
CA LEU A 441 36.08 16.44 11.47
C LEU A 441 37.50 16.16 10.98
N THR A 442 38.26 15.40 11.76
CA THR A 442 39.63 14.98 11.41
C THR A 442 39.64 14.10 10.15
N ASP A 443 38.72 13.11 10.04
CA ASP A 443 38.61 12.25 8.85
C ASP A 443 38.27 13.06 7.58
N VAL A 444 37.26 13.94 7.67
CA VAL A 444 36.83 14.79 6.55
C VAL A 444 37.94 15.77 6.10
N GLN A 445 38.64 16.38 7.05
CA GLN A 445 39.75 17.28 6.75
C GLN A 445 40.95 16.55 6.14
N LYS A 446 41.27 15.36 6.64
CA LYS A 446 42.33 14.51 6.09
C LYS A 446 42.07 14.13 4.64
N ARG A 447 40.82 13.81 4.29
CA ARG A 447 40.43 13.46 2.91
C ARG A 447 40.52 14.63 1.95
N ALA A 448 40.39 15.84 2.44
CA ALA A 448 40.48 17.09 1.66
C ALA A 448 41.88 17.72 1.66
N GLN A 449 42.86 17.18 2.41
CA GLN A 449 44.15 17.81 2.68
C GLN A 449 44.99 18.02 1.42
N ASP A 450 44.98 17.11 0.47
CA ASP A 450 45.83 17.11 -0.71
C ASP A 450 45.15 17.72 -1.97
N ILE A 451 44.00 18.41 -1.79
CA ILE A 451 43.18 18.88 -2.91
C ILE A 451 43.14 20.41 -2.89
N ASP A 452 43.43 21.05 -4.03
CA ASP A 452 43.33 22.51 -4.16
C ASP A 452 41.86 22.93 -4.35
N MET A 453 41.28 23.46 -3.28
CA MET A 453 39.88 23.94 -3.26
C MET A 453 39.69 25.25 -4.02
N ASN A 454 40.78 25.94 -4.43
CA ASN A 454 40.71 27.21 -5.13
C ASN A 454 40.45 27.04 -6.63
N GLU A 455 40.63 25.86 -7.19
CA GLU A 455 40.34 25.59 -8.61
C GLU A 455 38.85 25.75 -8.93
N ASP A 456 37.95 25.29 -8.04
CA ASP A 456 36.50 25.45 -8.16
C ASP A 456 35.83 25.66 -6.78
N PRO A 457 35.85 26.92 -6.28
CA PRO A 457 35.29 27.21 -4.97
C PRO A 457 33.80 26.93 -4.84
N SER A 458 33.05 26.96 -5.95
CA SER A 458 31.60 26.68 -5.96
C SER A 458 31.30 25.21 -5.72
N ALA A 459 32.07 24.32 -6.28
CA ALA A 459 31.93 22.88 -6.09
C ALA A 459 32.27 22.41 -4.68
N TRP A 460 33.16 23.15 -3.97
CA TRP A 460 33.55 22.85 -2.58
C TRP A 460 32.65 23.48 -1.51
N ARG A 461 31.69 24.31 -1.89
CA ARG A 461 30.72 24.90 -0.96
C ARG A 461 30.02 23.89 -0.07
N PRO A 462 29.48 22.74 -0.57
CA PRO A 462 28.83 21.74 0.26
C PRO A 462 29.74 21.14 1.34
N TYR A 463 31.02 20.94 1.02
CA TYR A 463 32.02 20.51 1.98
C TYR A 463 32.23 21.58 3.09
N LEU A 464 32.38 22.85 2.73
CA LEU A 464 32.54 23.93 3.70
C LEU A 464 31.32 24.03 4.62
N THR A 465 30.11 23.99 4.08
CA THR A 465 28.85 23.97 4.83
C THR A 465 28.80 22.80 5.83
N PHE A 466 29.17 21.61 5.40
CA PHE A 466 29.20 20.43 6.27
C PHE A 466 30.22 20.58 7.41
N VAL A 467 31.41 21.00 7.12
CA VAL A 467 32.46 21.25 8.13
C VAL A 467 32.05 22.34 9.12
N GLU A 468 31.40 23.42 8.65
CA GLU A 468 30.88 24.49 9.50
C GLU A 468 29.83 23.96 10.49
N HIS A 469 28.86 23.16 10.03
CA HIS A 469 27.87 22.53 10.91
C HIS A 469 28.51 21.62 11.98
N LEU A 470 29.55 20.87 11.62
CA LEU A 470 30.34 20.09 12.59
C LEU A 470 31.01 20.98 13.64
N ARG A 471 31.66 22.05 13.22
CA ARG A 471 32.35 23.02 14.12
C ARG A 471 31.37 23.75 15.04
N GLU A 472 30.27 24.26 14.50
CA GLU A 472 29.21 24.89 15.30
C GLU A 472 28.67 23.98 16.36
N LYS A 473 28.42 22.71 16.02
CA LYS A 473 27.92 21.76 16.98
C LYS A 473 28.96 21.42 18.06
N HIS A 474 30.21 21.33 17.70
CA HIS A 474 31.30 21.16 18.68
C HIS A 474 31.35 22.34 19.65
N ALA A 475 31.41 23.56 19.14
CA ALA A 475 31.50 24.79 19.93
C ALA A 475 30.29 25.00 20.88
N ARG A 476 29.04 24.72 20.42
CA ARG A 476 27.85 24.83 21.29
C ARG A 476 27.92 23.95 22.52
N ASN A 477 28.59 22.82 22.44
CA ASN A 477 28.69 21.89 23.57
C ASN A 477 29.85 22.21 24.52
N GLU A 478 30.94 22.83 24.04
CA GLU A 478 32.01 23.35 24.91
C GLU A 478 31.46 24.45 25.84
N VAL A 479 30.66 25.38 25.30
CA VAL A 479 29.99 26.41 26.10
C VAL A 479 29.05 25.82 27.18
N PHE A 480 28.33 24.75 26.86
CA PHE A 480 27.44 24.06 27.85
C PHE A 480 28.24 23.31 28.93
N HIS A 481 29.46 22.89 28.67
CA HIS A 481 30.33 22.25 29.68
C HIS A 481 30.98 23.30 30.61
N GLU A 482 31.42 24.43 30.09
CA GLU A 482 31.98 25.52 30.91
C GLU A 482 30.93 26.14 31.84
N GLU A 483 29.66 26.34 31.39
CA GLU A 483 28.60 26.85 32.27
C GLU A 483 28.17 25.87 33.38
N LYS A 484 28.47 24.57 33.26
CA LYS A 484 28.20 23.57 34.29
C LYS A 484 29.28 23.45 35.34
N GLU A 485 30.51 23.83 35.04
CA GLU A 485 31.64 23.80 36.00
C GLU A 485 31.65 25.02 36.94
N GLU A 486 31.03 26.15 36.58
CA GLU A 486 31.03 27.37 37.38
C GLU A 486 29.92 27.50 38.43
N LYS A 487 28.98 26.57 38.57
CA LYS A 487 27.93 26.69 39.59
C LYS A 487 28.09 25.67 40.74
N PRO A 488 28.49 26.13 41.94
CA PRO A 488 28.53 25.27 43.13
C PRO A 488 27.09 24.85 43.50
N VAL A 489 26.88 23.56 43.62
CA VAL A 489 25.62 22.94 43.98
C VAL A 489 25.18 23.36 45.37
N LYS A 490 24.30 24.34 45.51
CA LYS A 490 23.58 24.61 46.75
C LYS A 490 22.47 23.55 46.92
N ARG A 491 22.74 22.57 47.75
CA ARG A 491 21.72 21.62 48.26
C ARG A 491 20.68 22.38 49.07
N ARG A 492 19.51 22.68 48.47
CA ARG A 492 18.31 23.10 49.27
C ARG A 492 17.61 21.84 49.77
N GLY A 493 17.78 21.60 51.04
CA GLY A 493 16.96 20.64 51.79
C GLY A 493 15.50 21.13 51.84
N ARG A 494 14.60 20.26 51.45
CA ARG A 494 13.14 20.51 51.52
C ARG A 494 12.63 20.02 52.88
N PRO A 495 11.98 20.87 53.72
CA PRO A 495 11.40 20.41 54.96
C PRO A 495 10.16 19.54 54.69
N ARG A 496 10.07 18.41 55.40
CA ARG A 496 8.86 17.58 55.48
C ARG A 496 7.75 18.32 56.24
N LYS A 497 6.54 18.41 55.67
CA LYS A 497 5.32 18.79 56.37
C LYS A 497 4.55 17.54 56.80
N PRO A 498 3.88 17.57 57.96
CA PRO A 498 3.14 16.44 58.52
C PRO A 498 1.78 16.24 57.85
N ARG A 499 1.35 15.01 57.92
CA ARG A 499 0.09 14.43 57.47
C ARG A 499 -1.00 14.75 58.49
N ASP A 500 -2.12 15.34 58.08
CA ASP A 500 -3.41 15.22 58.74
C ASP A 500 -4.54 15.20 57.75
N GLU A 501 -5.41 14.22 57.86
CA GLU A 501 -6.66 13.98 57.14
C GLU A 501 -7.84 14.62 57.92
N PRO A 502 -9.10 14.39 57.45
CA PRO A 502 -9.81 14.99 56.28
C PRO A 502 -11.06 15.74 56.75
N VAL A 503 -11.66 16.61 55.94
CA VAL A 503 -13.09 16.94 56.06
C VAL A 503 -13.70 17.33 54.69
N ARG A 504 -14.89 16.78 54.46
CA ARG A 504 -15.87 17.02 53.38
C ARG A 504 -16.49 18.42 53.45
N ASN A 505 -16.93 18.94 52.33
CA ASN A 505 -18.27 19.40 51.93
C ASN A 505 -18.16 20.39 50.77
N LEU A 506 -18.80 20.12 49.68
CA LEU A 506 -20.18 20.38 49.21
C LEU A 506 -20.51 21.86 48.89
N PHE A 507 -20.96 22.06 47.67
CA PHE A 507 -21.84 23.08 47.08
C PHE A 507 -21.28 24.44 46.61
N ASP A 508 -21.51 24.64 45.35
CA ASP A 508 -22.32 25.67 44.66
C ASP A 508 -21.66 26.93 44.08
N GLY A 509 -21.99 27.18 42.84
CA GLY A 509 -22.36 28.52 42.38
C GLY A 509 -21.42 29.30 41.45
N ASN A 510 -21.58 29.07 40.16
CA ASN A 510 -21.87 30.12 39.14
C ASN A 510 -20.92 31.32 38.87
N LYS A 511 -20.70 31.47 37.55
CA LYS A 511 -20.53 32.69 36.71
C LYS A 511 -19.15 33.25 36.41
N SER A 512 -18.88 33.12 35.14
CA SER A 512 -18.61 34.15 34.08
C SER A 512 -17.25 34.83 34.01
N SER A 513 -16.82 34.82 32.78
CA SER A 513 -16.13 35.85 31.97
C SER A 513 -14.61 35.87 31.93
N ASP A 514 -14.17 35.60 30.75
CA ASP A 514 -13.25 36.31 29.85
C ASP A 514 -11.73 36.37 30.13
N GLU A 515 -11.07 36.19 29.00
CA GLU A 515 -9.78 36.70 28.51
C GLU A 515 -8.52 35.82 28.64
N GLU A 516 -8.15 35.41 27.44
CA GLU A 516 -6.84 35.26 26.82
C GLU A 516 -5.58 35.14 27.70
N SER A 517 -4.85 34.04 27.50
CA SER A 517 -3.43 34.13 27.18
C SER A 517 -2.86 32.74 26.81
N VAL A 518 -2.05 32.76 25.75
CA VAL A 518 -1.20 31.71 25.21
C VAL A 518 -0.22 31.20 26.26
N SER A 519 -0.13 29.88 26.45
CA SER A 519 1.11 29.26 26.89
C SER A 519 1.12 27.75 26.61
N ASP A 520 2.23 27.33 25.99
CA ASP A 520 2.78 26.00 25.85
C ASP A 520 2.47 25.07 27.01
N SER A 521 1.96 23.88 26.73
CA SER A 521 2.03 22.78 27.69
C SER A 521 2.33 21.44 27.02
N ASP A 522 3.50 20.92 27.36
CA ASP A 522 3.92 19.54 27.25
C ASP A 522 2.79 18.54 27.53
N GLN A 523 2.46 17.72 26.55
CA GLN A 523 1.66 16.52 26.78
C GLN A 523 2.60 15.31 26.95
N ARG A 524 2.64 14.83 28.17
CA ARG A 524 3.14 13.51 28.55
C ARG A 524 2.26 12.44 27.90
N GLY A 525 2.90 11.57 27.09
CA GLY A 525 2.29 10.37 26.57
C GLY A 525 1.93 9.38 27.68
N HIS A 526 0.71 8.93 27.65
CA HIS A 526 0.29 7.70 28.32
C HIS A 526 0.53 6.54 27.35
N GLY A 527 1.26 5.51 27.80
CA GLY A 527 1.40 4.25 27.11
C GLY A 527 0.05 3.53 27.15
N GLY A 528 -0.49 3.25 25.98
CA GLY A 528 -1.52 2.26 25.77
C GLY A 528 -0.91 1.14 24.94
N ASP A 529 -1.08 -0.08 25.38
CA ASP A 529 -0.73 -1.30 24.64
C ASP A 529 -1.66 -1.39 23.41
N ASP A 530 -1.12 -1.09 22.25
CA ASP A 530 -1.77 -1.35 20.96
C ASP A 530 -1.14 -2.61 20.34
N ASP A 531 -1.63 -3.78 20.80
CA ASP A 531 -1.25 -5.09 20.24
C ASP A 531 -2.10 -5.52 19.02
N ASP A 532 -2.99 -4.67 18.49
CA ASP A 532 -3.95 -5.02 17.44
C ASP A 532 -3.56 -4.57 16.01
N GLU A 533 -2.36 -4.02 15.76
CA GLU A 533 -1.95 -3.53 14.44
C GLU A 533 -1.19 -4.54 13.56
N ASP A 534 -0.85 -5.73 14.05
CA ASP A 534 -0.07 -6.71 13.28
C ASP A 534 -0.89 -7.48 12.22
N ASP A 535 -2.24 -7.41 12.24
CA ASP A 535 -3.12 -8.15 11.31
C ASP A 535 -3.29 -7.48 9.92
N ALA A 536 -2.87 -6.23 9.73
CA ALA A 536 -3.09 -5.51 8.47
C ALA A 536 -2.20 -6.00 7.30
N PHE A 537 -1.04 -6.58 7.61
CA PHE A 537 -0.09 -7.08 6.60
C PHE A 537 -0.27 -8.56 6.24
N ASP A 538 -1.00 -9.33 7.04
CA ASP A 538 -1.26 -10.75 6.76
C ASP A 538 -2.47 -11.00 5.85
N GLN A 539 -3.26 -9.96 5.57
CA GLN A 539 -4.39 -10.09 4.64
C GLN A 539 -3.90 -10.12 3.18
N PRO A 540 -4.48 -10.99 2.33
CA PRO A 540 -4.17 -11.00 0.90
C PRO A 540 -4.39 -9.61 0.30
N LEU A 541 -3.43 -9.09 -0.47
CA LEU A 541 -3.48 -7.79 -1.15
C LEU A 541 -4.72 -7.63 -2.05
N ILE A 542 -5.33 -8.72 -2.45
CA ILE A 542 -6.61 -8.77 -3.18
C ILE A 542 -7.74 -8.06 -2.43
N ASN A 543 -7.70 -8.02 -1.08
CA ASN A 543 -8.67 -7.30 -0.26
C ASN A 543 -8.33 -5.82 -0.04
N THR A 544 -7.10 -5.38 -0.30
CA THR A 544 -6.67 -3.99 -0.11
C THR A 544 -7.15 -3.03 -1.22
N PHE A 545 -7.74 -3.54 -2.31
CA PHE A 545 -8.50 -2.73 -3.27
C PHE A 545 -9.84 -2.19 -2.72
N ARG A 546 -10.10 -2.31 -1.42
CA ARG A 546 -11.19 -1.59 -0.76
C ARG A 546 -10.70 -0.19 -0.37
N PRO A 547 -11.41 0.88 -0.79
CA PRO A 547 -11.12 2.22 -0.30
C PRO A 547 -11.24 2.20 1.24
N SER A 548 -10.24 2.72 1.93
CA SER A 548 -10.29 2.81 3.38
C SER A 548 -11.52 3.61 3.80
N ALA A 549 -12.25 3.14 4.80
CA ALA A 549 -13.48 3.78 5.29
C ALA A 549 -13.27 5.24 5.76
N SER A 550 -12.03 5.63 6.05
CA SER A 550 -11.62 7.00 6.40
C SER A 550 -11.65 7.96 5.20
N LYS A 551 -11.21 7.53 4.00
CA LYS A 551 -11.29 8.37 2.78
C LYS A 551 -12.73 8.53 2.31
N LEU A 552 -13.59 7.52 2.45
CA LEU A 552 -15.04 7.62 2.16
C LEU A 552 -15.77 8.60 3.09
N ARG A 553 -15.32 8.79 4.33
CA ARG A 553 -15.90 9.78 5.26
C ARG A 553 -15.50 11.20 4.89
N SER A 554 -14.30 11.46 4.39
CA SER A 554 -13.86 12.77 3.95
C SER A 554 -14.59 13.24 2.68
N LEU A 555 -14.86 12.33 1.73
CA LEU A 555 -15.65 12.64 0.53
C LEU A 555 -17.12 12.94 0.82
N LYS A 556 -17.73 12.29 1.84
CA LYS A 556 -19.08 12.63 2.29
C LYS A 556 -19.17 14.01 2.98
N GLY A 557 -18.08 14.48 3.59
CA GLY A 557 -18.00 15.81 4.22
C GLY A 557 -18.00 16.95 3.21
N VAL A 558 -17.39 16.77 2.06
CA VAL A 558 -17.30 17.81 1.00
C VAL A 558 -18.63 17.99 0.27
N SER A 559 -19.43 16.93 0.09
CA SER A 559 -20.73 17.03 -0.60
C SER A 559 -21.84 17.68 0.23
N GLN A 560 -21.67 17.84 1.55
CA GLN A 560 -22.66 18.50 2.41
C GLN A 560 -22.41 20.00 2.63
N GLN A 561 -21.26 20.55 2.27
CA GLN A 561 -20.99 21.99 2.40
C GLN A 561 -21.41 22.82 1.18
N GLY A 562 -21.83 22.19 0.05
CA GLY A 562 -22.28 22.86 -1.17
C GLY A 562 -23.77 23.24 -1.25
N ALA A 563 -24.61 22.93 -0.25
CA ALA A 563 -26.07 23.02 -0.37
C ALA A 563 -26.73 24.14 0.47
N SER A 564 -26.03 25.20 0.84
CA SER A 564 -26.66 26.38 1.50
C SER A 564 -26.28 27.70 0.83
N SER A 565 -26.67 27.87 -0.44
CA SER A 565 -26.73 29.18 -1.07
C SER A 565 -28.21 29.53 -1.35
N LYS A 566 -28.72 30.51 -0.64
CA LYS A 566 -30.08 31.06 -0.70
C LYS A 566 -30.40 31.56 -2.09
N ARG A 567 -31.40 30.97 -2.74
CA ARG A 567 -32.07 31.57 -3.90
C ARG A 567 -32.85 32.83 -3.46
N LYS A 568 -32.44 34.01 -3.92
CA LYS A 568 -33.30 35.21 -3.99
C LYS A 568 -34.13 35.09 -5.29
N ALA A 569 -35.44 35.22 -5.14
CA ALA A 569 -36.38 35.32 -6.22
C ALA A 569 -36.22 36.66 -6.97
N PRO A 570 -36.34 36.69 -8.30
CA PRO A 570 -36.47 37.94 -9.05
C PRO A 570 -37.94 38.37 -9.10
N THR A 571 -38.20 39.59 -8.66
CA THR A 571 -39.47 40.32 -8.83
C THR A 571 -39.68 40.63 -10.31
N ALA A 572 -40.90 40.36 -10.79
CA ALA A 572 -41.40 40.78 -12.08
C ALA A 572 -41.64 42.31 -12.12
N SER A 573 -41.15 42.96 -13.16
CA SER A 573 -41.70 44.24 -13.62
C SER A 573 -41.82 44.22 -15.13
N GLY A 574 -43.03 44.31 -15.62
CA GLY A 574 -43.34 44.43 -17.02
C GLY A 574 -43.14 45.87 -17.54
N SER A 575 -43.00 46.00 -18.85
CA SER A 575 -43.73 46.95 -19.69
C SER A 575 -43.21 46.98 -21.12
N ASN A 576 -44.09 46.74 -22.02
CA ASN A 576 -44.33 47.40 -23.31
C ASN A 576 -43.16 48.00 -24.12
N SER A 577 -42.88 47.48 -25.23
CA SER A 577 -43.20 48.00 -26.56
C SER A 577 -42.72 46.99 -27.62
#